data_070b51c6f8ec69969ed155df2a81c0c5
#
_entry.id   070b51c6f8ec69969ed155df2a81c0c5
#
_cell.length_a   1.000
_cell.length_b   1.000
_cell.length_c   1.000
_cell.angle_alpha   90.00
_cell.angle_beta   90.00
_cell.angle_gamma   90.00
#
_symmetry.space_group_name_H-M   'P 1'
#
loop_
_entity.id
_entity.type
_entity.pdbx_description
1 polymer ?
#
loop_
_entity_poly.entity_id
_entity_poly.type
_entity_poly.pdbx_seq_one_letter_code
_entity_poly.pdbx_strand_id
1 'polypeptide(L)'
;IRRQRQMCIRDSFCHEFSHCLGLPDFYRTDGLSSSVFTMESWSLMDYGSYTDDSFRPIGYRALEKAYMGWITPIELTEATTIKDWKSTDRGGTGLKIVNNVESSEYYIVETIDESGWNKGAFGHGLLISYVFLRSMEPWYNNTVNNTNPPRVSIVGADNDLTTLITGVNEDKYYSSLAGDTYPSPNGNDEFTDSST
;
A
#
# COMPACT_ATOMS: atom_id res chain seq x y z
N ILE A 1 -21.07 -22.38 -3.73
CA ILE A 1 -20.38 -22.85 -2.49
C ILE A 1 -18.95 -23.33 -2.79
N ARG A 2 -18.71 -24.16 -3.81
CA ARG A 2 -17.33 -24.60 -4.16
C ARG A 2 -16.44 -23.45 -4.66
N ARG A 3 -16.94 -22.53 -5.48
CA ARG A 3 -16.19 -21.34 -5.94
C ARG A 3 -15.80 -20.43 -4.78
N GLN A 4 -16.73 -20.09 -3.88
CA GLN A 4 -16.44 -19.25 -2.71
C GLN A 4 -15.39 -19.87 -1.78
N ARG A 5 -15.44 -21.18 -1.51
CA ARG A 5 -14.43 -21.86 -0.68
C ARG A 5 -13.03 -21.85 -1.31
N GLN A 6 -12.94 -22.00 -2.64
CA GLN A 6 -11.65 -21.94 -3.34
C GLN A 6 -11.09 -20.50 -3.40
N MET A 7 -11.94 -19.50 -3.43
CA MET A 7 -11.58 -18.10 -3.42
C MET A 7 -10.95 -17.72 -2.08
N CYS A 8 -11.66 -17.89 -0.97
CA CYS A 8 -11.13 -17.61 0.39
C CYS A 8 -9.83 -18.35 0.73
N ILE A 9 -9.65 -19.59 0.26
CA ILE A 9 -8.42 -20.35 0.53
C ILE A 9 -7.22 -19.72 -0.18
N ARG A 10 -7.38 -19.26 -1.40
CA ARG A 10 -6.27 -18.70 -2.18
C ARG A 10 -5.78 -17.37 -1.61
N ASP A 11 -6.70 -16.50 -1.25
CA ASP A 11 -6.36 -15.16 -0.76
C ASP A 11 -5.71 -15.23 0.61
N SER A 12 -6.31 -16.00 1.53
CA SER A 12 -5.69 -16.30 2.82
C SER A 12 -4.34 -16.97 2.64
N PHE A 13 -4.21 -17.90 1.67
CA PHE A 13 -2.93 -18.54 1.39
C PHE A 13 -1.88 -17.53 0.92
N CYS A 14 -2.22 -16.61 0.02
CA CYS A 14 -1.28 -15.59 -0.46
C CYS A 14 -0.83 -14.68 0.68
N HIS A 15 -1.74 -14.23 1.54
CA HIS A 15 -1.44 -13.43 2.71
C HIS A 15 -0.54 -14.20 3.69
N GLU A 16 -0.95 -15.37 4.14
CA GLU A 16 -0.19 -16.19 5.10
C GLU A 16 1.18 -16.62 4.55
N PHE A 17 1.26 -16.95 3.26
CA PHE A 17 2.53 -17.27 2.63
C PHE A 17 3.47 -16.07 2.58
N SER A 18 2.94 -14.85 2.49
CA SER A 18 3.73 -13.63 2.50
C SER A 18 4.44 -13.40 3.84
N HIS A 19 3.87 -13.89 4.95
CA HIS A 19 4.58 -13.93 6.23
C HIS A 19 5.82 -14.82 6.17
N CYS A 20 5.78 -15.92 5.42
CA CYS A 20 6.97 -16.75 5.18
C CYS A 20 8.05 -16.03 4.36
N LEU A 21 7.68 -15.01 3.59
CA LEU A 21 8.60 -14.13 2.89
C LEU A 21 9.12 -12.97 3.76
N GLY A 22 8.68 -12.90 5.02
CA GLY A 22 9.10 -11.93 6.02
C GLY A 22 8.29 -10.63 6.06
N LEU A 23 7.13 -10.58 5.39
CA LEU A 23 6.25 -9.43 5.44
C LEU A 23 5.37 -9.45 6.70
N PRO A 24 5.22 -8.35 7.44
CA PRO A 24 4.29 -8.23 8.56
C PRO A 24 2.89 -7.87 8.08
N ASP A 25 1.91 -7.94 8.97
CA ASP A 25 0.63 -7.29 8.77
C ASP A 25 0.79 -5.77 8.78
N PHE A 26 0.09 -5.08 7.88
CA PHE A 26 0.04 -3.61 7.86
C PHE A 26 -1.22 -3.05 8.53
N TYR A 27 -2.21 -3.89 8.85
CA TYR A 27 -3.27 -3.50 9.79
C TYR A 27 -2.79 -3.60 11.24
N ARG A 28 -3.54 -3.04 12.18
CA ARG A 28 -3.21 -3.14 13.61
C ARG A 28 -3.42 -4.54 14.15
N THR A 29 -2.42 -5.08 14.84
CA THR A 29 -2.43 -6.44 15.41
C THR A 29 -2.62 -6.46 16.93
N ASP A 30 -2.74 -5.27 17.58
CA ASP A 30 -2.89 -5.15 19.03
C ASP A 30 -4.33 -5.33 19.55
N GLY A 31 -5.26 -5.65 18.66
CA GLY A 31 -6.68 -5.84 19.00
C GLY A 31 -7.43 -4.53 19.33
N LEU A 32 -6.78 -3.39 19.22
CA LEU A 32 -7.46 -2.10 19.38
C LEU A 32 -8.20 -1.76 18.08
N SER A 33 -9.52 -1.60 18.16
CA SER A 33 -10.29 -1.05 17.07
C SER A 33 -9.85 0.39 16.84
N SER A 34 -9.20 0.66 15.72
CA SER A 34 -8.77 2.01 15.39
C SER A 34 -9.15 2.37 13.97
N SER A 35 -9.56 3.62 13.80
CA SER A 35 -9.73 4.27 12.51
C SER A 35 -8.40 4.81 11.97
N VAL A 36 -7.31 4.09 12.17
CA VAL A 36 -6.00 4.49 11.63
C VAL A 36 -5.90 4.00 10.20
N PHE A 37 -5.76 4.94 9.28
CA PHE A 37 -5.56 4.67 7.87
C PHE A 37 -4.15 4.10 7.65
N THR A 38 -4.07 2.91 7.10
CA THR A 38 -2.84 2.15 6.93
C THR A 38 -2.54 1.92 5.44
N MET A 39 -2.18 0.72 5.04
CA MET A 39 -2.02 0.37 3.62
C MET A 39 -3.35 0.01 2.96
N GLU A 40 -4.37 -0.24 3.76
CA GLU A 40 -5.73 -0.54 3.32
C GLU A 40 -5.77 -1.64 2.25
N SER A 41 -6.72 -1.59 1.34
CA SER A 41 -6.80 -2.58 0.25
C SER A 41 -5.70 -2.43 -0.83
N TRP A 42 -4.77 -1.51 -0.66
CA TRP A 42 -3.60 -1.40 -1.52
C TRP A 42 -2.50 -2.43 -1.21
N SER A 43 -2.50 -3.06 -0.06
CA SER A 43 -1.53 -4.09 0.31
C SER A 43 -2.19 -5.44 0.54
N LEU A 44 -1.55 -6.51 0.05
CA LEU A 44 -1.91 -7.89 0.36
C LEU A 44 -1.79 -8.17 1.87
N MET A 45 -0.88 -7.48 2.56
CA MET A 45 -0.65 -7.63 3.99
C MET A 45 -1.55 -6.73 4.86
N ASP A 46 -2.58 -6.15 4.24
CA ASP A 46 -3.67 -5.43 4.86
C ASP A 46 -4.99 -5.95 4.28
N TYR A 47 -5.93 -5.12 3.85
CA TYR A 47 -7.21 -5.56 3.29
C TYR A 47 -7.15 -5.96 1.81
N GLY A 48 -6.01 -5.87 1.15
CA GLY A 48 -5.84 -6.17 -0.27
C GLY A 48 -6.03 -7.63 -0.67
N SER A 49 -6.10 -8.55 0.31
CA SER A 49 -6.49 -9.94 0.07
C SER A 49 -7.96 -10.09 -0.32
N TYR A 50 -8.82 -9.12 0.04
CA TYR A 50 -10.26 -9.16 -0.22
C TYR A 50 -10.67 -8.51 -1.55
N THR A 51 -9.72 -8.04 -2.36
CA THR A 51 -10.04 -7.38 -3.64
C THR A 51 -10.71 -8.34 -4.63
N ASP A 52 -11.54 -7.77 -5.53
CA ASP A 52 -12.26 -8.52 -6.58
C ASP A 52 -13.07 -9.70 -5.98
N ASP A 53 -13.83 -9.45 -4.91
CA ASP A 53 -14.59 -10.46 -4.15
C ASP A 53 -13.72 -11.66 -3.72
N SER A 54 -12.50 -11.41 -3.29
CA SER A 54 -11.50 -12.43 -2.95
C SER A 54 -11.16 -13.35 -4.13
N PHE A 55 -11.39 -12.91 -5.35
CA PHE A 55 -11.01 -13.68 -6.54
C PHE A 55 -9.57 -13.42 -6.96
N ARG A 56 -9.10 -12.19 -6.79
CA ARG A 56 -7.75 -11.77 -7.13
C ARG A 56 -7.23 -10.81 -6.07
N PRO A 57 -6.29 -11.27 -5.22
CA PRO A 57 -5.62 -10.36 -4.29
C PRO A 57 -4.85 -9.30 -5.08
N ILE A 58 -4.68 -8.13 -4.48
CA ILE A 58 -3.87 -7.06 -5.05
C ILE A 58 -2.40 -7.51 -5.20
N GLY A 59 -1.69 -6.99 -6.17
CA GLY A 59 -0.25 -7.25 -6.32
C GLY A 59 0.57 -6.62 -5.19
N TYR A 60 1.74 -7.18 -4.92
CA TYR A 60 2.67 -6.58 -3.95
C TYR A 60 3.08 -5.16 -4.36
N ARG A 61 3.12 -4.28 -3.37
CA ARG A 61 3.60 -2.89 -3.54
C ARG A 61 5.10 -2.85 -3.71
N ALA A 62 5.61 -1.73 -4.23
CA ALA A 62 7.04 -1.51 -4.40
C ALA A 62 7.80 -1.64 -3.07
N LEU A 63 7.21 -1.19 -1.94
CA LEU A 63 7.75 -1.36 -0.60
C LEU A 63 7.95 -2.84 -0.25
N GLU A 64 6.93 -3.65 -0.45
CA GLU A 64 6.94 -5.09 -0.16
C GLU A 64 7.96 -5.82 -1.04
N LYS A 65 7.96 -5.54 -2.35
CA LYS A 65 8.92 -6.09 -3.31
C LYS A 65 10.36 -5.69 -2.97
N ALA A 66 10.56 -4.45 -2.53
CA ALA A 66 11.88 -3.96 -2.11
C ALA A 66 12.37 -4.71 -0.86
N TYR A 67 11.51 -4.90 0.13
CA TYR A 67 11.84 -5.65 1.33
C TYR A 67 12.24 -7.10 0.99
N MET A 68 11.48 -7.76 0.12
CA MET A 68 11.79 -9.13 -0.34
C MET A 68 13.02 -9.20 -1.27
N GLY A 69 13.64 -8.07 -1.62
CA GLY A 69 14.80 -8.01 -2.52
C GLY A 69 14.47 -8.27 -3.99
N TRP A 70 13.20 -8.18 -4.39
CA TRP A 70 12.78 -8.42 -5.77
C TRP A 70 12.97 -7.20 -6.67
N ILE A 71 12.97 -6.01 -6.08
CA ILE A 71 13.33 -4.76 -6.76
C ILE A 71 14.24 -3.92 -5.86
N THR A 72 14.93 -2.97 -6.46
CA THR A 72 15.68 -1.94 -5.74
C THR A 72 15.08 -0.59 -6.13
N PRO A 73 14.37 0.11 -5.23
CA PRO A 73 13.86 1.45 -5.50
C PRO A 73 15.02 2.41 -5.80
N ILE A 74 14.79 3.33 -6.74
CA ILE A 74 15.77 4.36 -7.09
C ILE A 74 15.61 5.51 -6.09
N GLU A 75 16.64 5.81 -5.31
CA GLU A 75 16.63 6.94 -4.40
C GLU A 75 16.81 8.24 -5.18
N LEU A 76 15.87 9.17 -5.02
CA LEU A 76 15.90 10.48 -5.63
C LEU A 76 16.69 11.44 -4.74
N THR A 77 17.83 11.87 -5.22
CA THR A 77 18.72 12.82 -4.54
C THR A 77 18.71 14.21 -5.19
N GLU A 78 18.05 14.36 -6.33
CA GLU A 78 17.94 15.60 -7.09
C GLU A 78 16.62 15.66 -7.86
N ALA A 79 16.26 16.86 -8.31
CA ALA A 79 15.07 17.05 -9.14
C ALA A 79 15.16 16.23 -10.43
N THR A 80 14.21 15.37 -10.65
CA THR A 80 14.22 14.38 -11.72
C THR A 80 12.88 14.36 -12.44
N THR A 81 12.93 14.24 -13.77
CA THR A 81 11.74 13.99 -14.60
C THR A 81 11.82 12.56 -15.15
N ILE A 82 10.80 11.76 -14.87
CA ILE A 82 10.73 10.38 -15.36
C ILE A 82 9.62 10.31 -16.41
N LYS A 83 9.96 9.73 -17.56
CA LYS A 83 9.00 9.50 -18.65
C LYS A 83 8.85 7.99 -18.86
N ASP A 84 7.68 7.56 -19.34
CA ASP A 84 7.38 6.17 -19.66
C ASP A 84 7.68 5.20 -18.50
N TRP A 85 7.42 5.65 -17.28
CA TRP A 85 7.67 4.88 -16.07
C TRP A 85 6.73 3.68 -15.99
N LYS A 86 7.29 2.48 -15.96
CA LYS A 86 6.54 1.23 -15.92
C LYS A 86 6.21 0.86 -14.49
N SER A 87 5.05 0.26 -14.29
CA SER A 87 4.69 -0.35 -13.01
C SER A 87 5.65 -1.47 -12.64
N THR A 88 5.74 -1.78 -11.35
CA THR A 88 6.58 -2.86 -10.83
C THR A 88 6.14 -4.23 -11.36
N ASP A 89 4.89 -4.39 -11.77
CA ASP A 89 4.36 -5.62 -12.40
C ASP A 89 4.78 -5.76 -13.87
N ARG A 90 5.29 -4.70 -14.47
CA ARG A 90 5.79 -4.67 -15.85
C ARG A 90 7.32 -4.50 -15.93
N GLY A 91 8.02 -4.85 -14.86
CA GLY A 91 9.48 -4.77 -14.78
C GLY A 91 10.01 -3.36 -14.50
N GLY A 92 9.15 -2.45 -14.04
CA GLY A 92 9.56 -1.16 -13.46
C GLY A 92 10.06 -1.32 -12.03
N THR A 93 10.45 -0.20 -11.43
CA THR A 93 10.83 -0.12 -10.00
C THR A 93 10.15 1.05 -9.32
N GLY A 94 10.15 1.07 -7.99
CA GLY A 94 9.72 2.22 -7.20
C GLY A 94 10.80 3.29 -7.12
N LEU A 95 10.38 4.48 -6.72
CA LEU A 95 11.27 5.56 -6.31
C LEU A 95 11.23 5.69 -4.79
N LYS A 96 12.35 6.07 -4.21
CA LYS A 96 12.48 6.35 -2.79
C LYS A 96 12.85 7.82 -2.59
N ILE A 97 12.08 8.51 -1.76
CA ILE A 97 12.34 9.89 -1.36
C ILE A 97 12.58 9.88 0.14
N VAL A 98 13.78 10.22 0.57
CA VAL A 98 14.20 10.18 1.98
C VAL A 98 14.03 11.55 2.60
N ASN A 99 13.51 11.61 3.83
CA ASN A 99 13.51 12.85 4.61
C ASN A 99 14.96 13.25 4.94
N ASN A 100 15.33 14.47 4.59
CA ASN A 100 16.70 14.98 4.78
C ASN A 100 17.08 15.16 6.26
N VAL A 101 16.10 15.23 7.16
CA VAL A 101 16.31 15.43 8.61
C VAL A 101 16.30 14.09 9.33
N GLU A 102 15.42 13.16 8.93
CA GLU A 102 15.23 11.86 9.57
C GLU A 102 15.24 10.75 8.51
N SER A 103 16.38 10.11 8.31
CA SER A 103 16.57 9.11 7.24
C SER A 103 15.79 7.81 7.41
N SER A 104 15.23 7.56 8.59
CA SER A 104 14.29 6.46 8.82
C SER A 104 12.86 6.78 8.37
N GLU A 105 12.62 8.02 7.94
CA GLU A 105 11.39 8.49 7.34
C GLU A 105 11.58 8.67 5.84
N TYR A 106 10.76 8.01 5.05
CA TYR A 106 10.84 8.07 3.60
C TYR A 106 9.52 7.71 2.93
N TYR A 107 9.41 8.07 1.67
CA TYR A 107 8.31 7.70 0.82
C TYR A 107 8.77 6.73 -0.26
N ILE A 108 7.91 5.76 -0.57
CA ILE A 108 8.05 4.91 -1.77
C ILE A 108 6.95 5.32 -2.74
N VAL A 109 7.35 5.72 -3.93
CA VAL A 109 6.44 6.11 -5.02
C VAL A 109 6.50 5.04 -6.09
N GLU A 110 5.35 4.59 -6.55
CA GLU A 110 5.22 3.63 -7.64
C GLU A 110 4.09 4.00 -8.60
N THR A 111 4.13 3.46 -9.82
CA THR A 111 3.02 3.57 -10.74
C THR A 111 2.10 2.36 -10.60
N ILE A 112 0.81 2.62 -10.52
CA ILE A 112 -0.25 1.62 -10.60
C ILE A 112 -0.86 1.69 -12.00
N ASP A 113 -0.92 0.55 -12.67
CA ASP A 113 -1.69 0.37 -13.89
C ASP A 113 -2.74 -0.73 -13.69
N GLU A 114 -3.79 -0.70 -14.48
CA GLU A 114 -4.88 -1.69 -14.39
C GLU A 114 -4.51 -2.99 -15.11
N SER A 115 -3.32 -3.54 -14.84
CA SER A 115 -2.82 -4.73 -15.50
C SER A 115 -2.30 -5.77 -14.51
N GLY A 116 -2.13 -7.00 -14.94
CA GLY A 116 -1.58 -8.07 -14.12
C GLY A 116 -2.41 -8.31 -12.86
N TRP A 117 -1.77 -8.32 -11.71
CA TRP A 117 -2.41 -8.47 -10.39
C TRP A 117 -3.16 -7.20 -9.95
N ASN A 118 -2.86 -6.05 -10.54
CA ASN A 118 -3.57 -4.79 -10.27
C ASN A 118 -4.78 -4.57 -11.20
N LYS A 119 -5.15 -5.56 -12.02
CA LYS A 119 -6.38 -5.49 -12.81
C LYS A 119 -7.59 -5.49 -11.89
N GLY A 120 -8.30 -4.37 -11.83
CA GLY A 120 -9.37 -4.13 -10.87
C GLY A 120 -8.88 -3.44 -9.60
N ALA A 121 -7.67 -2.85 -9.63
CA ALA A 121 -7.25 -1.89 -8.62
C ALA A 121 -8.23 -0.70 -8.58
N PHE A 122 -8.28 -0.02 -7.45
CA PHE A 122 -9.28 1.02 -7.17
C PHE A 122 -9.01 2.31 -7.95
N GLY A 123 -7.75 2.55 -8.33
CA GLY A 123 -7.30 3.70 -9.10
C GLY A 123 -6.04 3.39 -9.89
N HIS A 124 -5.62 4.34 -10.71
CA HIS A 124 -4.39 4.25 -11.51
C HIS A 124 -3.63 5.57 -11.44
N GLY A 125 -2.33 5.51 -11.63
CA GLY A 125 -1.45 6.68 -11.50
C GLY A 125 -0.30 6.42 -10.54
N LEU A 126 0.14 7.43 -9.81
CA LEU A 126 1.17 7.28 -8.79
C LEU A 126 0.52 6.94 -7.45
N LEU A 127 1.02 5.90 -6.80
CA LEU A 127 0.68 5.56 -5.41
C LEU A 127 1.89 5.85 -4.54
N ILE A 128 1.66 6.50 -3.41
CA ILE A 128 2.71 6.90 -2.48
C ILE A 128 2.51 6.16 -1.16
N SER A 129 3.53 5.43 -0.73
CA SER A 129 3.58 4.81 0.59
C SER A 129 4.51 5.61 1.49
N TYR A 130 4.04 6.01 2.65
CA TYR A 130 4.82 6.58 3.74
C TYR A 130 5.44 5.48 4.58
N VAL A 131 6.67 5.65 5.02
CA VAL A 131 7.38 4.72 5.89
C VAL A 131 8.19 5.47 6.93
N PHE A 132 7.99 5.12 8.21
CA PHE A 132 8.78 5.60 9.33
C PHE A 132 9.22 4.46 10.25
N LEU A 133 10.40 3.94 10.00
CA LEU A 133 10.94 2.79 10.73
C LEU A 133 12.36 3.09 11.22
N ARG A 134 12.51 3.55 12.48
CA ARG A 134 13.81 3.76 13.13
C ARG A 134 14.54 2.45 13.45
N SER A 135 13.79 1.35 13.53
CA SER A 135 14.33 0.00 13.66
C SER A 135 13.39 -0.98 12.95
N MET A 136 13.92 -2.15 12.61
CA MET A 136 13.12 -3.22 12.03
C MET A 136 12.40 -4.09 13.08
N GLU A 137 12.51 -3.78 14.35
CA GLU A 137 11.87 -4.55 15.43
C GLU A 137 10.34 -4.62 15.28
N PRO A 138 9.62 -3.50 15.02
CA PRO A 138 8.17 -3.57 14.78
C PRO A 138 7.79 -4.42 13.58
N TRP A 139 8.63 -4.46 12.54
CA TRP A 139 8.45 -5.29 11.37
C TRP A 139 8.55 -6.78 11.71
N TYR A 140 9.61 -7.17 12.40
CA TYR A 140 9.83 -8.57 12.78
C TYR A 140 8.87 -9.08 13.85
N ASN A 141 8.35 -8.20 14.69
CA ASN A 141 7.39 -8.52 15.75
C ASN A 141 5.92 -8.40 15.30
N ASN A 142 5.68 -8.14 14.01
CA ASN A 142 4.33 -7.97 13.47
C ASN A 142 3.52 -6.86 14.17
N THR A 143 4.16 -5.74 14.50
CA THR A 143 3.58 -4.62 15.24
C THR A 143 3.78 -3.27 14.55
N VAL A 144 4.01 -3.30 13.23
CA VAL A 144 4.38 -2.12 12.43
C VAL A 144 3.43 -0.96 12.69
N ASN A 145 2.14 -1.18 12.57
CA ASN A 145 1.12 -0.15 12.67
C ASN A 145 0.36 -0.16 14.01
N ASN A 146 0.92 -0.76 15.07
CA ASN A 146 0.36 -0.67 16.44
C ASN A 146 0.64 0.71 17.09
N THR A 147 0.65 1.76 16.29
CA THR A 147 0.87 3.16 16.70
C THR A 147 -0.11 4.09 15.97
N ASN A 148 -0.25 5.28 16.49
CA ASN A 148 -0.97 6.37 15.85
C ASN A 148 -0.11 7.65 15.99
N PRO A 149 0.38 8.22 14.88
CA PRO A 149 0.16 7.80 13.48
C PRO A 149 0.80 6.43 13.15
N PRO A 150 0.36 5.76 12.06
CA PRO A 150 0.94 4.50 11.61
C PRO A 150 2.36 4.72 11.08
N ARG A 151 3.18 3.67 11.16
CA ARG A 151 4.55 3.72 10.61
C ARG A 151 4.62 3.44 9.12
N VAL A 152 3.62 2.74 8.60
CA VAL A 152 3.52 2.42 7.17
C VAL A 152 2.08 2.65 6.75
N SER A 153 1.87 3.54 5.80
CA SER A 153 0.54 3.89 5.29
C SER A 153 0.58 4.37 3.85
N ILE A 154 -0.57 4.43 3.21
CA ILE A 154 -0.74 5.16 1.96
C ILE A 154 -0.88 6.65 2.26
N VAL A 155 -0.37 7.48 1.36
CA VAL A 155 -0.64 8.91 1.31
C VAL A 155 -1.67 9.15 0.21
N GLY A 156 -2.93 9.24 0.62
CA GLY A 156 -4.04 9.44 -0.32
C GLY A 156 -4.00 10.83 -0.96
N ALA A 157 -4.14 10.88 -2.29
CA ALA A 157 -4.06 12.14 -3.03
C ALA A 157 -5.25 13.08 -2.76
N ASP A 158 -6.39 12.55 -2.31
CA ASP A 158 -7.59 13.33 -1.98
C ASP A 158 -7.76 13.58 -0.48
N ASN A 159 -6.87 13.05 0.37
CA ASN A 159 -6.95 13.10 1.83
C ASN A 159 -8.23 12.46 2.41
N ASP A 160 -8.89 11.56 1.69
CA ASP A 160 -9.98 10.74 2.25
C ASP A 160 -9.37 9.55 3.00
N LEU A 161 -9.34 9.62 4.32
CA LEU A 161 -8.77 8.57 5.19
C LEU A 161 -9.85 7.58 5.68
N THR A 162 -10.79 7.24 4.81
CA THR A 162 -11.82 6.22 5.11
C THR A 162 -11.17 4.84 5.19
N THR A 163 -11.36 4.14 6.32
CA THR A 163 -10.81 2.80 6.57
C THR A 163 -11.90 1.74 6.53
N LEU A 164 -11.52 0.48 6.23
CA LEU A 164 -12.42 -0.67 6.31
C LEU A 164 -12.52 -1.16 7.76
N ILE A 165 -13.45 -0.59 8.52
CA ILE A 165 -13.75 -0.98 9.90
C ILE A 165 -15.20 -1.45 10.03
N THR A 166 -15.51 -2.16 11.11
CA THR A 166 -16.88 -2.63 11.38
C THR A 166 -17.89 -1.48 11.33
N GLY A 167 -18.90 -1.61 10.45
CA GLY A 167 -19.98 -0.64 10.27
C GLY A 167 -19.72 0.42 9.20
N VAL A 168 -18.58 0.41 8.55
CA VAL A 168 -18.36 1.22 7.34
C VAL A 168 -19.10 0.59 6.17
N ASN A 169 -19.71 1.44 5.33
CA ASN A 169 -20.29 1.02 4.07
C ASN A 169 -19.15 0.64 3.10
N GLU A 170 -19.10 -0.61 2.66
CA GLU A 170 -18.05 -1.12 1.78
C GLU A 170 -17.99 -0.38 0.45
N ASP A 171 -19.13 -0.03 -0.16
CA ASP A 171 -19.16 0.73 -1.41
C ASP A 171 -18.52 2.11 -1.24
N LYS A 172 -18.76 2.77 -0.09
CA LYS A 172 -18.12 4.03 0.25
C LYS A 172 -16.62 3.85 0.42
N TYR A 173 -16.20 2.82 1.14
CA TYR A 173 -14.79 2.52 1.35
C TYR A 173 -14.06 2.28 0.02
N TYR A 174 -14.58 1.38 -0.83
CA TYR A 174 -13.95 1.13 -2.13
C TYR A 174 -13.97 2.35 -3.05
N SER A 175 -14.99 3.20 -2.95
CA SER A 175 -15.02 4.45 -3.70
C SER A 175 -13.98 5.46 -3.24
N SER A 176 -13.64 5.50 -1.92
CA SER A 176 -12.61 6.40 -1.41
C SER A 176 -11.21 6.02 -1.92
N LEU A 177 -10.92 4.73 -2.04
CA LEU A 177 -9.62 4.27 -2.53
C LEU A 177 -9.29 4.76 -3.96
N ALA A 178 -10.30 5.09 -4.77
CA ALA A 178 -10.07 5.64 -6.10
C ALA A 178 -9.40 7.04 -6.06
N GLY A 179 -9.48 7.73 -4.93
CA GLY A 179 -8.85 9.02 -4.69
C GLY A 179 -7.41 8.97 -4.20
N ASP A 180 -6.90 7.77 -3.84
CA ASP A 180 -5.57 7.64 -3.25
C ASP A 180 -4.43 7.85 -4.25
N THR A 181 -4.67 7.60 -5.55
CA THR A 181 -3.63 7.74 -6.59
C THR A 181 -3.54 9.17 -7.13
N TYR A 182 -2.32 9.58 -7.52
CA TYR A 182 -2.08 10.87 -8.18
C TYR A 182 -2.06 10.72 -9.71
N PRO A 183 -2.76 11.59 -10.49
CA PRO A 183 -3.69 12.59 -9.98
C PRO A 183 -4.96 11.95 -9.41
N SER A 184 -5.50 12.58 -8.37
CA SER A 184 -6.79 12.16 -7.81
C SER A 184 -7.97 12.65 -8.65
N PRO A 185 -9.17 12.04 -8.54
CA PRO A 185 -10.35 12.49 -9.25
C PRO A 185 -10.78 13.94 -8.93
N ASN A 186 -10.39 14.47 -7.77
CA ASN A 186 -10.64 15.86 -7.38
C ASN A 186 -9.62 16.85 -7.99
N GLY A 187 -8.65 16.37 -8.79
CA GLY A 187 -7.67 17.17 -9.52
C GLY A 187 -6.37 17.46 -8.77
N ASN A 188 -6.15 16.84 -7.60
CA ASN A 188 -4.85 16.93 -6.95
C ASN A 188 -3.82 16.05 -7.69
N ASP A 189 -2.80 16.68 -8.24
CA ASP A 189 -1.72 16.07 -9.00
C ASP A 189 -0.32 16.32 -8.40
N GLU A 190 -0.28 16.97 -7.23
CA GLU A 190 0.95 17.30 -6.53
C GLU A 190 0.99 16.65 -5.14
N PHE A 191 2.15 16.13 -4.77
CA PHE A 191 2.49 15.72 -3.41
C PHE A 191 3.51 16.69 -2.83
N THR A 192 3.18 17.32 -1.70
CA THR A 192 4.03 18.30 -1.00
C THR A 192 4.09 17.99 0.49
N ASP A 193 5.07 18.55 1.21
CA ASP A 193 5.20 18.41 2.66
C ASP A 193 3.95 18.82 3.45
N SER A 194 3.10 19.66 2.85
CA SER A 194 1.82 20.06 3.43
C SER A 194 0.70 19.04 3.24
N SER A 195 0.98 17.97 2.48
CA SER A 195 0.05 16.86 2.23
C SER A 195 0.16 15.72 3.25
N THR A 196 1.05 15.86 4.25
CA THR A 196 1.34 14.87 5.29
C THR A 196 0.94 15.36 6.68
#